data_533c724f873ca11e293511f8c396fa8a
#
_entry.id   533c724f873ca11e293511f8c396fa8a
#
_cell.length_a   1.000
_cell.length_b   1.000
_cell.length_c   1.000
_cell.angle_alpha   90.00
_cell.angle_beta   90.00
_cell.angle_gamma   90.00
#
_symmetry.space_group_name_H-M   'P 1'
#
loop_
_entity.id
_entity.type
_entity.pdbx_description
1 polymer ?
#
loop_
_entity_poly.entity_id
_entity_poly.type
_entity_poly.pdbx_seq_one_letter_code
_entity_poly.pdbx_strand_id
1 'polypeptide(L)'
;MSSRTPYKVLCVCLGNICRSPTAEVVLKHYCDEQKLDIVVDSAGTSNYHPGKAPDLRSQRHALKRGYDLSALRARQLKTHDFIDYDLILAMDLENLADIQALQHQAEAEFGHLRAQVALMSEHDQLYPKQALPDPYYGGADGFERVLNQCESSSRAWVEIFKQHQTEKV
;
A
#
# COMPACT_ATOMS: atom_id res chain seq x y z
N MET A 1 11.76 -2.36 29.26
CA MET A 1 11.87 -2.08 27.82
C MET A 1 10.50 -2.02 27.19
N SER A 2 10.10 -0.85 26.75
CA SER A 2 8.85 -0.72 26.03
C SER A 2 9.02 -1.37 24.64
N SER A 3 8.32 -2.47 24.40
CA SER A 3 8.18 -3.01 23.07
C SER A 3 7.37 -1.99 22.28
N ARG A 4 8.04 -1.23 21.42
CA ARG A 4 7.33 -0.37 20.49
C ARG A 4 6.62 -1.24 19.47
N THR A 5 5.29 -1.10 19.38
CA THR A 5 4.53 -1.67 18.28
C THR A 5 5.06 -1.03 16.99
N PRO A 6 5.48 -1.82 15.98
CA PRO A 6 5.94 -1.22 14.73
C PRO A 6 4.83 -0.43 14.06
N TYR A 7 5.21 0.61 13.33
CA TYR A 7 4.27 1.36 12.51
C TYR A 7 3.83 0.48 11.35
N LYS A 8 2.52 0.36 11.12
CA LYS A 8 1.95 -0.57 10.15
C LYS A 8 1.23 0.17 9.04
N VAL A 9 1.59 -0.16 7.82
CA VAL A 9 1.04 0.44 6.60
C VAL A 9 0.35 -0.63 5.77
N LEU A 10 -0.83 -0.32 5.24
CA LEU A 10 -1.61 -1.22 4.39
C LEU A 10 -1.84 -0.55 3.03
N CYS A 11 -1.33 -1.16 1.96
CA CYS A 11 -1.55 -0.69 0.60
C CYS A 11 -2.81 -1.36 0.03
N VAL A 12 -3.73 -0.57 -0.54
CA VAL A 12 -5.04 -1.07 -0.95
C VAL A 12 -5.36 -0.67 -2.39
N CYS A 13 -5.69 -1.66 -3.22
CA CYS A 13 -6.25 -1.45 -4.55
C CYS A 13 -7.58 -2.19 -4.66
N LEU A 14 -8.08 -2.40 -5.87
CA LEU A 14 -9.37 -3.09 -6.07
C LEU A 14 -9.26 -4.58 -5.75
N GLY A 15 -8.40 -5.30 -6.47
CA GLY A 15 -8.34 -6.77 -6.43
C GLY A 15 -7.20 -7.36 -5.62
N ASN A 16 -6.25 -6.55 -5.18
CA ASN A 16 -5.05 -6.99 -4.45
C ASN A 16 -4.20 -8.01 -5.23
N ILE A 17 -4.12 -7.85 -6.54
CA ILE A 17 -3.27 -8.73 -7.38
C ILE A 17 -2.25 -7.98 -8.25
N CYS A 18 -2.38 -6.67 -8.44
CA CYS A 18 -1.46 -5.90 -9.28
C CYS A 18 -0.83 -4.73 -8.53
N ARG A 19 -1.58 -3.66 -8.31
CA ARG A 19 -1.05 -2.40 -7.79
C ARG A 19 -0.64 -2.48 -6.32
N SER A 20 -1.52 -2.94 -5.45
CA SER A 20 -1.21 -2.96 -4.02
C SER A 20 -0.12 -3.95 -3.63
N PRO A 21 -0.03 -5.15 -4.24
CA PRO A 21 1.11 -6.02 -3.97
C PRO A 21 2.44 -5.41 -4.40
N THR A 22 2.45 -4.72 -5.55
CA THR A 22 3.64 -4.03 -6.03
C THR A 22 4.03 -2.91 -5.07
N ALA A 23 3.06 -2.08 -4.66
CA ALA A 23 3.29 -1.00 -3.71
C ALA A 23 3.82 -1.54 -2.38
N GLU A 24 3.27 -2.63 -1.89
CA GLU A 24 3.71 -3.26 -0.64
C GLU A 24 5.20 -3.61 -0.68
N VAL A 25 5.64 -4.34 -1.70
CA VAL A 25 7.02 -4.82 -1.78
C VAL A 25 7.99 -3.67 -2.05
N VAL A 26 7.61 -2.72 -2.91
CA VAL A 26 8.45 -1.56 -3.21
C VAL A 26 8.63 -0.67 -1.97
N LEU A 27 7.53 -0.36 -1.28
CA LEU A 27 7.59 0.46 -0.07
C LEU A 27 8.42 -0.22 1.02
N LYS A 28 8.20 -1.52 1.24
CA LYS A 28 8.97 -2.28 2.20
C LYS A 28 10.47 -2.25 1.88
N HIS A 29 10.82 -2.39 0.61
CA HIS A 29 12.21 -2.35 0.17
C HIS A 29 12.88 -1.01 0.55
N TYR A 30 12.21 0.12 0.27
CA TYR A 30 12.75 1.43 0.61
C TYR A 30 12.81 1.67 2.12
N CYS A 31 11.83 1.16 2.87
CA CYS A 31 11.87 1.24 4.33
C CYS A 31 13.04 0.44 4.90
N ASP A 32 13.27 -0.78 4.40
CA ASP A 32 14.36 -1.65 4.85
C ASP A 32 15.72 -1.03 4.54
N GLU A 33 15.90 -0.42 3.37
CA GLU A 33 17.14 0.28 3.01
C GLU A 33 17.49 1.37 4.02
N GLN A 34 16.48 2.05 4.55
CA GLN A 34 16.66 3.15 5.51
C GLN A 34 16.60 2.65 6.96
N LYS A 35 16.54 1.34 7.17
CA LYS A 35 16.49 0.69 8.49
C LYS A 35 15.31 1.20 9.34
N LEU A 36 14.18 1.44 8.69
CA LEU A 36 12.95 1.85 9.37
C LEU A 36 12.16 0.61 9.80
N ASP A 37 11.64 0.65 11.02
CA ASP A 37 10.82 -0.44 11.56
C ASP A 37 9.36 -0.23 11.13
N ILE A 38 9.08 -0.53 9.87
CA ILE A 38 7.77 -0.37 9.26
C ILE A 38 7.28 -1.72 8.75
N VAL A 39 6.09 -2.13 9.16
CA VAL A 39 5.42 -3.32 8.59
C VAL A 39 4.56 -2.84 7.43
N VAL A 40 4.69 -3.45 6.27
CA VAL A 40 3.90 -3.11 5.08
C VAL A 40 3.17 -4.35 4.60
N ASP A 41 1.86 -4.23 4.45
CA ASP A 41 0.98 -5.28 3.93
C ASP A 41 0.11 -4.72 2.80
N SER A 42 -0.74 -5.56 2.21
CA SER A 42 -1.69 -5.11 1.19
C SER A 42 -3.02 -5.86 1.29
N ALA A 43 -4.07 -5.24 0.72
CA ALA A 43 -5.41 -5.79 0.68
C ALA A 43 -6.16 -5.22 -0.53
N GLY A 44 -7.34 -5.73 -0.83
CA GLY A 44 -8.22 -5.23 -1.88
C GLY A 44 -9.55 -4.75 -1.33
N THR A 45 -10.15 -3.77 -1.99
CA THR A 45 -11.49 -3.33 -1.61
C THR A 45 -12.54 -4.38 -2.01
N SER A 46 -12.26 -5.18 -3.04
CA SER A 46 -13.15 -6.25 -3.49
C SER A 46 -12.68 -7.62 -2.99
N ASN A 47 -13.56 -8.60 -3.12
CA ASN A 47 -13.28 -10.00 -2.82
C ASN A 47 -13.21 -10.84 -4.10
N TYR A 48 -12.62 -10.29 -5.17
CA TYR A 48 -12.58 -10.96 -6.47
C TYR A 48 -11.56 -12.10 -6.54
N HIS A 49 -10.47 -12.00 -5.80
CA HIS A 49 -9.32 -12.91 -5.94
C HIS A 49 -8.81 -13.44 -4.59
N PRO A 50 -9.67 -13.87 -3.64
CA PRO A 50 -9.19 -14.26 -2.31
C PRO A 50 -8.20 -15.43 -2.39
N GLY A 51 -7.08 -15.30 -1.68
CA GLY A 51 -6.06 -16.33 -1.61
C GLY A 51 -5.19 -16.48 -2.87
N LYS A 52 -5.41 -15.67 -3.90
CA LYS A 52 -4.65 -15.75 -5.14
C LYS A 52 -3.30 -15.05 -5.02
N ALA A 53 -2.32 -15.57 -5.74
CA ALA A 53 -1.03 -14.92 -5.91
C ALA A 53 -1.20 -13.67 -6.79
N PRO A 54 -0.27 -12.70 -6.70
CA PRO A 54 -0.28 -11.56 -7.61
C PRO A 54 -0.25 -11.97 -9.09
N ASP A 55 -0.80 -11.11 -9.93
CA ASP A 55 -0.80 -11.29 -11.39
C ASP A 55 0.61 -11.64 -11.88
N LEU A 56 0.74 -12.65 -12.75
CA LEU A 56 2.05 -13.13 -13.21
C LEU A 56 2.83 -12.07 -13.98
N ARG A 57 2.14 -11.17 -14.69
CA ARG A 57 2.79 -10.07 -15.40
C ARG A 57 3.36 -9.07 -14.40
N SER A 58 2.61 -8.74 -13.34
CA SER A 58 3.11 -7.90 -12.25
C SER A 58 4.34 -8.51 -11.61
N GLN A 59 4.30 -9.81 -11.32
CA GLN A 59 5.43 -10.52 -10.73
C GLN A 59 6.68 -10.45 -11.63
N ARG A 60 6.50 -10.68 -12.94
CA ARG A 60 7.64 -10.67 -13.89
C ARG A 60 8.28 -9.29 -14.01
N HIS A 61 7.46 -8.25 -14.15
CA HIS A 61 7.98 -6.88 -14.26
C HIS A 61 8.69 -6.45 -12.97
N ALA A 62 8.10 -6.76 -11.82
CA ALA A 62 8.70 -6.42 -10.52
C ALA A 62 10.02 -7.16 -10.31
N LEU A 63 10.08 -8.45 -10.65
CA LEU A 63 11.26 -9.27 -10.45
C LEU A 63 12.47 -8.76 -11.24
N LYS A 64 12.26 -8.18 -12.41
CA LYS A 64 13.32 -7.57 -13.21
C LYS A 64 14.02 -6.43 -12.47
N ARG A 65 13.33 -5.79 -11.52
CA ARG A 65 13.90 -4.73 -10.68
C ARG A 65 14.30 -5.22 -9.29
N GLY A 66 14.23 -6.53 -9.06
CA GLY A 66 14.62 -7.13 -7.79
C GLY A 66 13.51 -7.21 -6.74
N TYR A 67 12.26 -6.97 -7.14
CA TYR A 67 11.11 -7.08 -6.23
C TYR A 67 10.39 -8.40 -6.45
N ASP A 68 10.33 -9.24 -5.42
CA ASP A 68 9.66 -10.54 -5.48
C ASP A 68 8.28 -10.47 -4.83
N LEU A 69 7.25 -10.62 -5.64
CA LEU A 69 5.85 -10.60 -5.20
C LEU A 69 5.28 -12.01 -4.95
N SER A 70 6.04 -13.06 -5.21
CA SER A 70 5.50 -14.42 -5.36
C SER A 70 4.88 -15.01 -4.10
N ALA A 71 5.33 -14.59 -2.92
CA ALA A 71 4.82 -15.12 -1.65
C ALA A 71 3.52 -14.46 -1.18
N LEU A 72 3.12 -13.34 -1.81
CA LEU A 72 1.92 -12.61 -1.39
C LEU A 72 0.64 -13.34 -1.80
N ARG A 73 -0.43 -13.12 -1.02
CA ARG A 73 -1.75 -13.67 -1.31
C ARG A 73 -2.81 -12.61 -1.10
N ALA A 74 -3.75 -12.52 -2.04
CA ALA A 74 -4.80 -11.53 -2.00
C ALA A 74 -5.77 -11.76 -0.84
N ARG A 75 -6.18 -10.66 -0.20
CA ARG A 75 -7.23 -10.67 0.81
C ARG A 75 -8.07 -9.39 0.71
N GLN A 76 -9.26 -9.42 1.28
CA GLN A 76 -10.14 -8.25 1.28
C GLN A 76 -9.87 -7.37 2.49
N LEU A 77 -9.94 -6.06 2.28
CA LEU A 77 -9.94 -5.05 3.35
C LEU A 77 -11.16 -5.25 4.25
N LYS A 78 -10.97 -5.15 5.55
CA LYS A 78 -12.04 -5.32 6.54
C LYS A 78 -11.99 -4.19 7.58
N THR A 79 -13.08 -4.01 8.32
CA THR A 79 -13.19 -2.92 9.30
C THR A 79 -12.11 -2.99 10.38
N HIS A 80 -11.71 -4.20 10.78
CA HIS A 80 -10.66 -4.38 11.78
C HIS A 80 -9.30 -3.82 11.34
N ASP A 81 -9.05 -3.70 10.03
CA ASP A 81 -7.81 -3.13 9.53
C ASP A 81 -7.61 -1.68 9.96
N PHE A 82 -8.71 -0.95 10.21
CA PHE A 82 -8.64 0.45 10.64
C PHE A 82 -8.16 0.62 12.07
N ILE A 83 -8.16 -0.43 12.88
CA ILE A 83 -7.57 -0.40 14.22
C ILE A 83 -6.23 -1.14 14.28
N ASP A 84 -5.91 -2.01 13.31
CA ASP A 84 -4.65 -2.74 13.25
C ASP A 84 -3.53 -1.94 12.59
N TYR A 85 -3.87 -1.07 11.64
CA TYR A 85 -2.87 -0.34 10.85
C TYR A 85 -2.87 1.15 11.19
N ASP A 86 -1.71 1.77 11.06
CA ASP A 86 -1.53 3.21 11.31
C ASP A 86 -1.85 4.04 10.07
N LEU A 87 -1.64 3.47 8.88
CA LEU A 87 -1.80 4.18 7.61
C LEU A 87 -2.35 3.21 6.57
N ILE A 88 -3.41 3.63 5.88
CA ILE A 88 -4.00 2.88 4.77
C ILE A 88 -3.86 3.72 3.51
N LEU A 89 -3.19 3.18 2.49
CA LEU A 89 -2.84 3.89 1.27
C LEU A 89 -3.67 3.38 0.09
N ALA A 90 -4.43 4.29 -0.53
CA ALA A 90 -5.23 4.02 -1.71
C ALA A 90 -4.40 4.20 -2.97
N MET A 91 -4.58 3.34 -3.95
CA MET A 91 -3.84 3.42 -5.22
C MET A 91 -4.47 4.41 -6.19
N ASP A 92 -5.78 4.64 -6.09
CA ASP A 92 -6.51 5.62 -6.91
C ASP A 92 -7.67 6.24 -6.12
N LEU A 93 -8.38 7.18 -6.76
CA LEU A 93 -9.49 7.89 -6.11
C LEU A 93 -10.70 7.00 -5.85
N GLU A 94 -10.95 6.02 -6.70
CA GLU A 94 -12.02 5.05 -6.51
C GLU A 94 -11.73 4.16 -5.30
N ASN A 95 -10.50 3.66 -5.19
CA ASN A 95 -10.08 2.91 -4.01
C ASN A 95 -10.22 3.76 -2.75
N LEU A 96 -9.82 5.03 -2.83
CA LEU A 96 -9.93 5.95 -1.70
C LEU A 96 -11.37 6.10 -1.23
N ALA A 97 -12.32 6.27 -2.16
CA ALA A 97 -13.74 6.39 -1.83
C ALA A 97 -14.27 5.11 -1.17
N ASP A 98 -13.90 3.94 -1.69
CA ASP A 98 -14.31 2.65 -1.12
C ASP A 98 -13.73 2.45 0.28
N ILE A 99 -12.47 2.83 0.48
CA ILE A 99 -11.82 2.76 1.79
C ILE A 99 -12.54 3.68 2.79
N GLN A 100 -12.87 4.90 2.37
CA GLN A 100 -13.56 5.86 3.24
C GLN A 100 -14.95 5.39 3.62
N ALA A 101 -15.67 4.74 2.71
CA ALA A 101 -16.97 4.14 3.01
C ALA A 101 -16.85 3.06 4.10
N LEU A 102 -15.84 2.19 3.98
CA LEU A 102 -15.59 1.16 4.99
C LEU A 102 -15.10 1.77 6.31
N GLN A 103 -14.34 2.88 6.24
CA GLN A 103 -13.90 3.64 7.42
C GLN A 103 -15.09 4.11 8.25
N HIS A 104 -16.15 4.61 7.61
CA HIS A 104 -17.38 5.01 8.32
C HIS A 104 -18.03 3.83 9.04
N GLN A 105 -18.05 2.66 8.42
CA GLN A 105 -18.55 1.44 9.08
C GLN A 105 -17.69 1.06 10.28
N ALA A 106 -16.36 1.16 10.14
CA ALA A 106 -15.43 0.86 11.22
C ALA A 106 -15.62 1.82 12.40
N GLU A 107 -15.82 3.11 12.12
CA GLU A 107 -16.10 4.11 13.17
C GLU A 107 -17.36 3.75 13.96
N ALA A 108 -18.42 3.34 13.27
CA ALA A 108 -19.65 2.92 13.92
C ALA A 108 -19.44 1.65 14.77
N GLU A 109 -18.56 0.76 14.33
CA GLU A 109 -18.30 -0.51 15.01
C GLU A 109 -17.35 -0.37 16.20
N PHE A 110 -16.25 0.39 16.04
CA PHE A 110 -15.16 0.47 17.02
C PHE A 110 -15.04 1.82 17.73
N GLY A 111 -15.69 2.85 17.24
CA GLY A 111 -15.61 4.21 17.77
C GLY A 111 -14.35 4.92 17.32
N HIS A 112 -13.23 4.75 18.03
CA HIS A 112 -11.97 5.39 17.70
C HIS A 112 -11.11 4.51 16.81
N LEU A 113 -10.62 5.06 15.72
CA LEU A 113 -9.78 4.33 14.75
C LEU A 113 -8.33 4.79 14.84
N ARG A 114 -7.41 3.85 14.61
CA ARG A 114 -5.97 4.10 14.57
C ARG A 114 -5.52 4.62 13.21
N ALA A 115 -6.10 4.09 12.13
CA ALA A 115 -5.61 4.32 10.76
C ALA A 115 -5.95 5.72 10.24
N GLN A 116 -4.95 6.35 9.65
CA GLN A 116 -5.15 7.47 8.74
C GLN A 116 -5.24 6.93 7.32
N VAL A 117 -5.95 7.61 6.43
CA VAL A 117 -6.16 7.19 5.06
C VAL A 117 -5.62 8.28 4.11
N ALA A 118 -4.85 7.87 3.11
CA ALA A 118 -4.27 8.78 2.13
C ALA A 118 -4.09 8.06 0.79
N LEU A 119 -3.77 8.82 -0.25
CA LEU A 119 -3.33 8.25 -1.52
C LEU A 119 -1.88 7.79 -1.40
N MET A 120 -1.52 6.70 -2.10
CA MET A 120 -0.12 6.29 -2.21
C MET A 120 0.75 7.45 -2.70
N SER A 121 0.27 8.22 -3.66
CA SER A 121 0.96 9.36 -4.26
C SER A 121 0.75 10.68 -3.52
N GLU A 122 0.23 10.68 -2.30
CA GLU A 122 -0.15 11.89 -1.57
C GLU A 122 0.99 12.91 -1.48
N HIS A 123 2.20 12.45 -1.28
CA HIS A 123 3.39 13.29 -1.12
C HIS A 123 4.42 13.12 -2.24
N ASP A 124 4.02 12.44 -3.31
CA ASP A 124 4.89 12.18 -4.45
C ASP A 124 5.26 13.48 -5.15
N GLN A 125 6.55 13.69 -5.42
CA GLN A 125 7.01 14.91 -6.05
C GLN A 125 6.95 14.86 -7.58
N LEU A 126 7.01 13.64 -8.16
CA LEU A 126 6.92 13.45 -9.61
C LEU A 126 5.49 13.22 -10.08
N TYR A 127 4.69 12.57 -9.25
CA TYR A 127 3.30 12.21 -9.57
C TYR A 127 2.36 12.67 -8.45
N PRO A 128 2.34 13.98 -8.10
CA PRO A 128 1.63 14.45 -6.91
C PRO A 128 0.12 14.15 -6.99
N LYS A 129 -0.34 13.36 -6.04
CA LYS A 129 -1.76 12.96 -5.89
C LYS A 129 -2.34 12.28 -7.13
N GLN A 130 -1.48 11.74 -8.01
CA GLN A 130 -1.94 11.02 -9.18
C GLN A 130 -2.29 9.58 -8.85
N ALA A 131 -3.37 9.09 -9.46
CA ALA A 131 -3.74 7.69 -9.36
C ALA A 131 -2.67 6.81 -10.01
N LEU A 132 -2.38 5.66 -9.40
CA LEU A 132 -1.61 4.63 -10.07
C LEU A 132 -2.47 4.06 -11.20
N PRO A 133 -1.92 3.89 -12.41
CA PRO A 133 -2.71 3.31 -13.50
C PRO A 133 -3.05 1.85 -13.18
N ASP A 134 -4.23 1.40 -13.65
CA ASP A 134 -4.58 -0.01 -13.53
C ASP A 134 -3.99 -0.75 -14.72
N PRO A 135 -2.99 -1.61 -14.51
CA PRO A 135 -2.31 -2.28 -15.62
C PRO A 135 -3.02 -3.52 -16.12
N TYR A 136 -4.11 -3.94 -15.45
CA TYR A 136 -4.76 -5.22 -15.73
C TYR A 136 -5.22 -5.33 -17.19
N TYR A 137 -5.75 -4.23 -17.75
CA TYR A 137 -6.26 -4.18 -19.12
C TYR A 137 -5.31 -3.50 -20.09
N GLY A 138 -4.13 -3.10 -19.64
CA GLY A 138 -3.13 -2.42 -20.47
C GLY A 138 -2.02 -3.34 -20.95
N GLY A 139 -1.12 -2.80 -21.78
CA GLY A 139 0.08 -3.51 -22.22
C GLY A 139 1.19 -3.50 -21.18
N ALA A 140 2.39 -3.97 -21.58
CA ALA A 140 3.56 -4.03 -20.72
C ALA A 140 3.92 -2.70 -20.07
N ASP A 141 3.70 -1.58 -20.76
CA ASP A 141 4.01 -0.24 -20.24
C ASP A 141 3.22 0.08 -18.96
N GLY A 142 2.01 -0.47 -18.82
CA GLY A 142 1.19 -0.24 -17.62
C GLY A 142 1.86 -0.75 -16.36
N PHE A 143 2.47 -1.93 -16.41
CA PHE A 143 3.19 -2.51 -15.28
C PHE A 143 4.43 -1.71 -14.93
N GLU A 144 5.17 -1.23 -15.95
CA GLU A 144 6.35 -0.41 -15.73
C GLU A 144 5.99 0.96 -15.14
N ARG A 145 4.87 1.56 -15.55
CA ARG A 145 4.39 2.82 -14.97
C ARG A 145 4.01 2.65 -13.49
N VAL A 146 3.36 1.54 -13.15
CA VAL A 146 3.04 1.25 -11.74
C VAL A 146 4.33 1.17 -10.92
N LEU A 147 5.34 0.47 -11.41
CA LEU A 147 6.63 0.35 -10.72
C LEU A 147 7.30 1.71 -10.56
N ASN A 148 7.36 2.51 -11.63
CA ASN A 148 7.95 3.85 -11.58
C ASN A 148 7.27 4.71 -10.51
N GLN A 149 5.95 4.71 -10.50
CA GLN A 149 5.18 5.52 -9.56
C GLN A 149 5.29 4.99 -8.13
N CYS A 150 5.27 3.67 -7.95
CA CYS A 150 5.48 3.07 -6.62
C CYS A 150 6.85 3.45 -6.05
N GLU A 151 7.90 3.45 -6.88
CA GLU A 151 9.23 3.84 -6.43
C GLU A 151 9.27 5.31 -6.02
N SER A 152 8.71 6.19 -6.85
CA SER A 152 8.65 7.61 -6.55
C SER A 152 7.84 7.91 -5.28
N SER A 153 6.65 7.34 -5.17
CA SER A 153 5.78 7.52 -4.01
C SER A 153 6.40 6.94 -2.74
N SER A 154 7.05 5.78 -2.85
CA SER A 154 7.72 5.15 -1.70
C SER A 154 8.85 6.01 -1.16
N ARG A 155 9.64 6.64 -2.03
CA ARG A 155 10.68 7.57 -1.60
C ARG A 155 10.10 8.73 -0.78
N ALA A 156 8.95 9.25 -1.21
CA ALA A 156 8.28 10.35 -0.48
C ALA A 156 7.78 9.88 0.90
N TRP A 157 7.15 8.72 0.98
CA TRP A 157 6.68 8.18 2.25
C TRP A 157 7.82 7.87 3.22
N VAL A 158 8.92 7.33 2.72
CA VAL A 158 10.10 7.03 3.56
C VAL A 158 10.61 8.31 4.25
N GLU A 159 10.65 9.44 3.56
CA GLU A 159 11.06 10.70 4.17
C GLU A 159 10.11 11.11 5.30
N ILE A 160 8.81 10.90 5.12
CA ILE A 160 7.81 11.18 6.15
C ILE A 160 7.99 10.24 7.35
N PHE A 161 8.20 8.96 7.11
CA PHE A 161 8.41 7.98 8.17
C PHE A 161 9.69 8.26 8.97
N LYS A 162 10.75 8.71 8.31
CA LYS A 162 11.99 9.13 8.98
C LYS A 162 11.74 10.28 9.94
N GLN A 163 11.01 11.32 9.49
CA GLN A 163 10.67 12.45 10.33
C GLN A 163 9.86 12.02 11.55
N HIS A 164 8.88 11.14 11.34
CA HIS A 164 8.02 10.64 12.39
C HIS A 164 8.81 9.86 13.45
N GLN A 165 9.78 9.05 13.05
CA GLN A 165 10.63 8.31 13.98
C GLN A 165 11.57 9.23 14.75
N THR A 166 12.10 10.26 14.11
CA THR A 166 12.98 11.25 14.75
C THR A 166 12.23 12.05 15.82
N GLU A 167 10.98 12.40 15.59
CA GLU A 167 10.16 13.16 16.52
C GLU A 167 9.77 12.37 17.79
N LYS A 168 9.87 11.02 17.73
CA LYS A 168 9.52 10.15 18.85
C LYS A 168 10.70 9.86 19.79
N VAL A 169 11.84 10.43 19.54
CA VAL A 169 13.04 10.21 20.36
C VAL A 169 13.14 11.21 21.52
#